data_17efebfacae99b916b74b41e952e9068
#
_entry.id   17efebfacae99b916b74b41e952e9068
#
_cell.length_a   1.000
_cell.length_b   1.000
_cell.length_c   1.000
_cell.angle_alpha   90.00
_cell.angle_beta   90.00
_cell.angle_gamma   90.00
#
_symmetry.space_group_name_H-M   'P 1'
#
loop_
_entity.id
_entity.type
_entity.pdbx_description
1 polymer ?
#
loop_
_entity_poly.entity_id
_entity_poly.type
_entity_poly.pdbx_seq_one_letter_code
_entity_poly.pdbx_strand_id
1 'polypeptide(L)'
;LADHEQSRLIAGGTDLLPSMKYGLFKDPTLISTGWIDGFKAIAEQDDGSLRIGAGATLRAVRRSALVAERYPSLVEACATIATPTIQAMGTLGGNIMLDTRCVWYNQSTFWRDALKGCLKCEGTMCHVAPKGTGCYAAQSSDTVPVLTLLNAEAEFASVRGVRRVALSELYDVDGRTWIKKERDE
;
A
#
# COMPACT_ATOMS: atom_id res chain seq x y z
N LEU A 1 17.10 -0.89 0.96
CA LEU A 1 16.50 -1.23 2.28
C LEU A 1 17.39 -2.16 3.10
N ALA A 2 18.05 -3.13 2.47
CA ALA A 2 18.92 -4.08 3.19
C ALA A 2 20.00 -3.40 4.04
N ASP A 3 20.61 -2.33 3.54
CA ASP A 3 21.71 -1.60 4.20
C ASP A 3 21.23 -0.46 5.14
N HIS A 4 19.93 -0.24 5.25
CA HIS A 4 19.35 0.86 6.02
C HIS A 4 18.19 0.39 6.89
N GLU A 5 18.50 -0.12 8.08
CA GLU A 5 17.52 -0.72 8.99
C GLU A 5 16.37 0.21 9.40
N GLN A 6 16.64 1.52 9.50
CA GLN A 6 15.66 2.54 9.87
C GLN A 6 15.25 3.37 8.64
N SER A 7 14.79 2.69 7.58
CA SER A 7 14.38 3.34 6.36
C SER A 7 13.03 2.83 5.86
N ARG A 8 12.36 3.65 5.07
CA ARG A 8 11.08 3.33 4.43
C ARG A 8 11.07 3.83 2.99
N LEU A 9 10.48 3.04 2.10
CA LEU A 9 10.25 3.49 0.72
C LEU A 9 9.18 4.57 0.68
N ILE A 10 9.43 5.58 -0.16
CA ILE A 10 8.44 6.60 -0.49
C ILE A 10 8.26 6.67 -2.01
N ALA A 11 7.02 6.53 -2.46
CA ALA A 11 6.60 6.78 -3.83
C ALA A 11 5.90 8.15 -3.91
N GLY A 12 4.58 8.20 -4.03
CA GLY A 12 3.83 9.46 -4.06
C GLY A 12 3.74 10.21 -2.72
N GLY A 13 3.98 9.54 -1.61
CA GLY A 13 3.99 10.13 -0.26
C GLY A 13 2.62 10.57 0.28
N THR A 14 1.55 10.44 -0.50
CA THR A 14 0.22 10.98 -0.19
C THR A 14 -0.45 10.34 1.03
N ASP A 15 -0.01 9.15 1.42
CA ASP A 15 -0.43 8.48 2.64
C ASP A 15 0.67 8.47 3.72
N LEU A 16 1.89 8.18 3.31
CA LEU A 16 3.02 8.05 4.24
C LEU A 16 3.31 9.34 5.00
N LEU A 17 3.39 10.49 4.30
CA LEU A 17 3.74 11.75 4.95
C LEU A 17 2.68 12.22 5.96
N PRO A 18 1.36 12.17 5.68
CA PRO A 18 0.34 12.40 6.69
C PRO A 18 0.45 11.44 7.89
N SER A 19 0.69 10.15 7.64
CA SER A 19 0.85 9.16 8.71
C SER A 19 2.09 9.44 9.58
N MET A 20 3.19 9.90 9.00
CA MET A 20 4.37 10.36 9.75
C MET A 20 4.07 11.60 10.60
N LYS A 21 3.27 12.55 10.10
CA LYS A 21 2.81 13.72 10.87
C LYS A 21 1.98 13.33 12.09
N TYR A 22 1.23 12.24 12.02
CA TYR A 22 0.53 11.66 13.16
C TYR A 22 1.41 10.82 14.08
N GLY A 23 2.71 10.68 13.77
CA GLY A 23 3.65 9.86 14.53
C GLY A 23 3.38 8.36 14.44
N LEU A 24 2.70 7.89 13.37
CA LEU A 24 2.47 6.47 13.14
C LEU A 24 3.73 5.76 12.65
N PHE A 25 4.55 6.45 11.89
CA PHE A 25 5.84 6.00 11.40
C PHE A 25 6.92 7.00 11.82
N LYS A 26 8.03 6.48 12.35
CA LYS A 26 9.13 7.28 12.90
C LYS A 26 10.45 7.02 12.15
N ASP A 27 10.36 6.52 10.91
CA ASP A 27 11.55 6.20 10.12
C ASP A 27 12.32 7.48 9.76
N PRO A 28 13.60 7.61 10.13
CA PRO A 28 14.37 8.83 9.89
C PRO A 28 14.82 8.98 8.44
N THR A 29 14.84 7.88 7.67
CA THR A 29 15.31 7.87 6.28
C THR A 29 14.20 7.44 5.34
N LEU A 30 13.92 8.27 4.33
CA LEU A 30 13.00 7.94 3.24
C LEU A 30 13.79 7.69 1.95
N ILE A 31 13.58 6.53 1.34
CA ILE A 31 14.21 6.13 0.09
C ILE A 31 13.18 6.28 -1.03
N SER A 32 13.46 7.22 -1.95
CA SER A 32 12.55 7.50 -3.08
C SER A 32 12.59 6.37 -4.12
N THR A 33 11.41 5.91 -4.53
CA THR A 33 11.26 4.97 -5.66
C THR A 33 11.18 5.69 -7.01
N GLY A 34 11.22 7.01 -7.04
CA GLY A 34 11.00 7.81 -8.24
C GLY A 34 12.04 7.64 -9.35
N TRP A 35 13.22 7.11 -8.99
CA TRP A 35 14.38 6.94 -9.86
C TRP A 35 14.55 5.50 -10.40
N ILE A 36 13.64 4.60 -10.06
CA ILE A 36 13.70 3.22 -10.53
C ILE A 36 13.21 3.18 -11.98
N ASP A 37 14.08 2.73 -12.90
CA ASP A 37 13.75 2.62 -14.32
C ASP A 37 12.60 1.63 -14.54
N GLY A 38 11.69 1.98 -15.45
CA GLY A 38 10.52 1.16 -15.78
C GLY A 38 9.44 1.10 -14.68
N PHE A 39 9.69 1.66 -13.48
CA PHE A 39 8.79 1.56 -12.34
C PHE A 39 7.43 2.27 -12.53
N LYS A 40 7.31 3.12 -13.54
CA LYS A 40 6.07 3.84 -13.90
C LYS A 40 5.43 3.33 -15.19
N ALA A 41 6.03 2.35 -15.86
CA ALA A 41 5.57 1.87 -17.15
C ALA A 41 4.22 1.14 -17.05
N ILE A 42 3.41 1.30 -18.08
CA ILE A 42 2.19 0.52 -18.32
C ILE A 42 2.36 -0.09 -19.70
N ALA A 43 2.50 -1.40 -19.78
CA ALA A 43 2.83 -2.08 -21.03
C ALA A 43 2.19 -3.45 -21.11
N GLU A 44 1.79 -3.83 -22.31
CA GLU A 44 1.42 -5.21 -22.64
C GLU A 44 2.67 -6.09 -22.70
N GLN A 45 2.55 -7.31 -22.24
CA GLN A 45 3.61 -8.33 -22.27
C GLN A 45 3.36 -9.29 -23.44
N ASP A 46 4.38 -10.06 -23.82
CA ASP A 46 4.32 -11.01 -24.93
C ASP A 46 3.26 -12.13 -24.73
N ASP A 47 2.92 -12.43 -23.48
CA ASP A 47 1.86 -13.38 -23.12
C ASP A 47 0.45 -12.78 -23.14
N GLY A 48 0.34 -11.51 -23.55
CA GLY A 48 -0.91 -10.77 -23.57
C GLY A 48 -1.34 -10.24 -22.20
N SER A 49 -0.59 -10.44 -21.12
CA SER A 49 -0.87 -9.81 -19.83
C SER A 49 -0.51 -8.32 -19.83
N LEU A 50 -1.08 -7.56 -18.88
CA LEU A 50 -0.74 -6.15 -18.69
C LEU A 50 0.16 -6.01 -17.48
N ARG A 51 1.36 -5.47 -17.67
CA ARG A 51 2.24 -5.06 -16.57
C ARG A 51 2.06 -3.58 -16.27
N ILE A 52 1.75 -3.27 -15.02
CA ILE A 52 1.65 -1.91 -14.51
C ILE A 52 2.73 -1.72 -13.46
N GLY A 53 3.66 -0.81 -13.70
CA GLY A 53 4.71 -0.47 -12.75
C GLY A 53 4.13 0.11 -11.46
N ALA A 54 4.64 -0.30 -10.32
CA ALA A 54 4.14 0.10 -9.01
C ALA A 54 4.23 1.62 -8.76
N GLY A 55 5.14 2.32 -9.47
CA GLY A 55 5.28 3.78 -9.47
C GLY A 55 4.32 4.50 -10.43
N ALA A 56 3.52 3.80 -11.22
CA ALA A 56 2.49 4.43 -12.05
C ALA A 56 1.47 5.13 -11.15
N THR A 57 1.21 6.43 -11.42
CA THR A 57 0.24 7.18 -10.63
C THR A 57 -1.18 6.69 -10.91
N LEU A 58 -2.07 6.80 -9.93
CA LEU A 58 -3.49 6.47 -10.09
C LEU A 58 -4.09 7.23 -11.29
N ARG A 59 -3.66 8.49 -11.50
CA ARG A 59 -4.03 9.29 -12.67
C ARG A 59 -3.50 8.69 -13.97
N ALA A 60 -2.28 8.18 -13.99
CA ALA A 60 -1.69 7.56 -15.18
C ALA A 60 -2.42 6.27 -15.54
N VAL A 61 -2.71 5.42 -14.56
CA VAL A 61 -3.52 4.20 -14.73
C VAL A 61 -4.90 4.55 -15.29
N ARG A 62 -5.58 5.51 -14.68
CA ARG A 62 -6.91 5.97 -15.09
C ARG A 62 -6.96 6.55 -16.52
N ARG A 63 -5.87 7.18 -16.98
CA ARG A 63 -5.79 7.80 -18.32
C ARG A 63 -5.21 6.88 -19.39
N SER A 64 -4.76 5.69 -19.03
CA SER A 64 -4.21 4.73 -19.98
C SER A 64 -5.33 4.14 -20.85
N ALA A 65 -5.26 4.35 -22.15
CA ALA A 65 -6.19 3.74 -23.09
C ALA A 65 -6.15 2.21 -23.00
N LEU A 66 -4.97 1.64 -22.85
CA LEU A 66 -4.74 0.21 -22.70
C LEU A 66 -5.43 -0.38 -21.45
N VAL A 67 -5.39 0.35 -20.32
CA VAL A 67 -6.10 -0.06 -19.11
C VAL A 67 -7.60 0.12 -19.27
N ALA A 68 -8.04 1.22 -19.88
CA ALA A 68 -9.47 1.51 -20.06
C ALA A 68 -10.15 0.48 -20.97
N GLU A 69 -9.47 0.03 -22.02
CA GLU A 69 -9.99 -0.97 -22.94
C GLU A 69 -10.11 -2.35 -22.29
N ARG A 70 -9.10 -2.77 -21.53
CA ARG A 70 -9.02 -4.15 -21.01
C ARG A 70 -9.54 -4.32 -19.59
N TYR A 71 -9.40 -3.31 -18.75
CA TYR A 71 -9.71 -3.33 -17.32
C TYR A 71 -10.47 -2.08 -16.86
N PRO A 72 -11.65 -1.79 -17.42
CA PRO A 72 -12.42 -0.58 -17.09
C PRO A 72 -12.75 -0.47 -15.59
N SER A 73 -12.96 -1.58 -14.91
CA SER A 73 -13.19 -1.62 -13.46
C SER A 73 -12.00 -1.05 -12.65
N LEU A 74 -10.76 -1.26 -13.12
CA LEU A 74 -9.59 -0.67 -12.48
C LEU A 74 -9.54 0.85 -12.68
N VAL A 75 -9.97 1.33 -13.85
CA VAL A 75 -10.10 2.78 -14.13
C VAL A 75 -11.12 3.41 -13.19
N GLU A 76 -12.27 2.76 -13.01
CA GLU A 76 -13.31 3.22 -12.07
C GLU A 76 -12.81 3.24 -10.63
N ALA A 77 -12.17 2.16 -10.17
CA ALA A 77 -11.57 2.12 -8.84
C ALA A 77 -10.57 3.26 -8.62
N CYS A 78 -9.67 3.50 -9.58
CA CYS A 78 -8.73 4.63 -9.50
C CYS A 78 -9.43 6.00 -9.50
N ALA A 79 -10.60 6.12 -10.13
CA ALA A 79 -11.35 7.37 -10.21
C ALA A 79 -12.03 7.75 -8.89
N THR A 80 -12.36 6.76 -8.05
CA THR A 80 -13.01 6.99 -6.73
C THR A 80 -12.02 7.36 -5.63
N ILE A 81 -10.71 7.16 -5.83
CA ILE A 81 -9.70 7.40 -4.80
C ILE A 81 -9.51 8.91 -4.58
N ALA A 82 -9.89 9.37 -3.40
CA ALA A 82 -9.62 10.72 -2.90
C ALA A 82 -9.92 11.85 -3.92
N THR A 83 -8.92 12.66 -4.27
CA THR A 83 -9.06 13.82 -5.17
C THR A 83 -8.14 13.71 -6.38
N PRO A 84 -8.42 14.45 -7.48
CA PRO A 84 -7.53 14.47 -8.67
C PRO A 84 -6.08 14.83 -8.35
N THR A 85 -5.84 15.68 -7.35
CA THR A 85 -4.49 16.05 -6.89
C THR A 85 -3.79 14.86 -6.23
N ILE A 86 -4.49 14.12 -5.37
CA ILE A 86 -3.98 12.90 -4.75
C ILE A 86 -3.70 11.83 -5.82
N GLN A 87 -4.62 11.63 -6.76
CA GLN A 87 -4.44 10.67 -7.87
C GLN A 87 -3.24 11.02 -8.77
N ALA A 88 -2.85 12.29 -8.84
CA ALA A 88 -1.69 12.74 -9.62
C ALA A 88 -0.35 12.36 -8.97
N MET A 89 -0.34 12.15 -7.68
CA MET A 89 0.87 11.84 -6.88
C MET A 89 0.86 10.40 -6.34
N GLY A 90 -0.28 9.94 -5.84
CA GLY A 90 -0.46 8.58 -5.34
C GLY A 90 -0.24 7.55 -6.44
N THR A 91 0.47 6.48 -6.12
CA THR A 91 0.84 5.42 -7.06
C THR A 91 0.02 4.16 -6.83
N LEU A 92 -0.10 3.31 -7.85
CA LEU A 92 -0.81 2.04 -7.74
C LEU A 92 -0.15 1.14 -6.67
N GLY A 93 1.17 0.99 -6.70
CA GLY A 93 1.90 0.23 -5.69
C GLY A 93 1.73 0.81 -4.29
N GLY A 94 1.76 2.15 -4.14
CA GLY A 94 1.49 2.81 -2.86
C GLY A 94 0.07 2.56 -2.36
N ASN A 95 -0.93 2.48 -3.24
CA ASN A 95 -2.31 2.14 -2.88
C ASN A 95 -2.45 0.67 -2.45
N ILE A 96 -1.82 -0.25 -3.16
CA ILE A 96 -1.76 -1.69 -2.78
C ILE A 96 -1.08 -1.86 -1.41
N MET A 97 -0.04 -1.08 -1.14
CA MET A 97 0.78 -1.14 0.07
C MET A 97 0.30 -0.22 1.19
N LEU A 98 -0.93 0.30 1.14
CA LEU A 98 -1.51 1.09 2.24
C LEU A 98 -1.55 0.29 3.54
N ASP A 99 -1.06 0.89 4.62
CA ASP A 99 -1.20 0.30 5.96
C ASP A 99 -2.67 0.18 6.35
N THR A 100 -2.98 -0.81 7.16
CA THR A 100 -4.34 -1.06 7.65
C THR A 100 -4.86 0.12 8.47
N ARG A 101 -6.16 0.40 8.33
CA ARG A 101 -6.84 1.55 8.94
C ARG A 101 -7.71 1.13 10.11
N CYS A 102 -7.67 1.96 11.15
CA CYS A 102 -8.53 1.83 12.30
C CYS A 102 -8.72 3.21 12.95
N VAL A 103 -9.95 3.55 13.32
CA VAL A 103 -10.26 4.82 14.00
C VAL A 103 -9.46 5.01 15.29
N TRP A 104 -9.08 3.94 15.96
CA TRP A 104 -8.30 3.96 17.19
C TRP A 104 -6.79 4.11 16.95
N TYR A 105 -6.29 3.68 15.80
CA TYR A 105 -4.87 3.72 15.43
C TYR A 105 -4.50 4.99 14.65
N ASN A 106 -5.31 5.39 13.66
CA ASN A 106 -5.01 6.52 12.77
C ASN A 106 -5.34 7.87 13.42
N GLN A 107 -4.74 8.13 14.58
CA GLN A 107 -4.89 9.32 15.41
C GLN A 107 -3.51 9.93 15.74
N SER A 108 -3.49 11.11 16.32
CA SER A 108 -2.26 11.72 16.83
C SER A 108 -1.64 10.91 17.98
N THR A 109 -0.34 11.06 18.19
CA THR A 109 0.36 10.45 19.33
C THR A 109 -0.32 10.78 20.65
N PHE A 110 -0.63 12.06 20.87
CA PHE A 110 -1.34 12.52 22.07
C PHE A 110 -2.63 11.72 22.33
N TRP A 111 -3.44 11.52 21.30
CA TRP A 111 -4.72 10.82 21.44
C TRP A 111 -4.50 9.31 21.71
N ARG A 112 -3.54 8.68 21.03
CA ARG A 112 -3.20 7.27 21.27
C ARG A 112 -2.65 7.05 22.68
N ASP A 113 -1.80 7.96 23.17
CA ASP A 113 -1.22 7.89 24.52
C ASP A 113 -2.31 8.01 25.60
N ALA A 114 -3.28 8.91 25.39
CA ALA A 114 -4.44 9.05 26.30
C ALA A 114 -5.26 7.77 26.44
N LEU A 115 -5.28 6.93 25.37
CA LEU A 115 -5.94 5.63 25.35
C LEU A 115 -5.02 4.47 25.77
N LYS A 116 -3.77 4.74 26.15
CA LYS A 116 -2.74 3.71 26.47
C LYS A 116 -2.41 2.79 25.29
N GLY A 117 -2.47 3.31 24.07
CA GLY A 117 -2.19 2.57 22.85
C GLY A 117 -3.23 1.49 22.49
N CYS A 118 -2.86 0.63 21.57
CA CYS A 118 -3.63 -0.55 21.16
C CYS A 118 -2.67 -1.66 20.70
N LEU A 119 -3.16 -2.86 20.39
CA LEU A 119 -2.31 -3.99 19.92
C LEU A 119 -1.38 -3.64 18.76
N LYS A 120 -1.73 -2.69 17.91
CA LYS A 120 -0.91 -2.21 16.79
C LYS A 120 0.07 -1.09 17.20
N CYS A 121 -0.11 -0.47 18.35
CA CYS A 121 0.67 0.68 18.79
C CYS A 121 0.85 0.67 20.31
N GLU A 122 1.90 -0.03 20.77
CA GLU A 122 2.43 -0.01 22.14
C GLU A 122 1.41 -0.36 23.28
N GLY A 123 0.25 -0.90 22.93
CA GLY A 123 -0.78 -1.29 23.89
C GLY A 123 -1.00 -2.80 23.92
N THR A 124 -1.87 -3.23 24.83
CA THR A 124 -2.11 -4.67 25.10
C THR A 124 -3.48 -5.16 24.66
N MET A 125 -4.34 -4.25 24.17
CA MET A 125 -5.73 -4.57 23.85
C MET A 125 -6.12 -3.96 22.49
N CYS A 126 -6.99 -4.67 21.75
CA CYS A 126 -7.65 -4.12 20.58
C CYS A 126 -8.94 -3.39 21.00
N HIS A 127 -9.05 -2.08 20.74
CA HIS A 127 -10.25 -1.31 21.11
C HIS A 127 -11.48 -1.65 20.25
N VAL A 128 -11.28 -2.27 19.07
CA VAL A 128 -12.39 -2.77 18.23
C VAL A 128 -12.97 -4.06 18.81
N ALA A 129 -12.10 -4.97 19.27
CA ALA A 129 -12.48 -6.24 19.85
C ALA A 129 -11.66 -6.50 21.13
N PRO A 130 -12.06 -5.94 22.30
CA PRO A 130 -11.27 -6.01 23.53
C PRO A 130 -10.97 -7.42 24.04
N LYS A 131 -11.79 -8.40 23.66
CA LYS A 131 -11.59 -9.82 24.00
C LYS A 131 -10.88 -10.62 22.89
N GLY A 132 -10.60 -9.97 21.76
CA GLY A 132 -9.89 -10.59 20.63
C GLY A 132 -8.38 -10.62 20.84
N THR A 133 -7.72 -11.57 20.20
CA THR A 133 -6.26 -11.77 20.29
C THR A 133 -5.48 -11.06 19.17
N GLY A 134 -6.16 -10.63 18.10
CA GLY A 134 -5.60 -9.99 16.91
C GLY A 134 -5.98 -8.53 16.74
N CYS A 135 -5.36 -7.87 15.79
CA CYS A 135 -5.68 -6.51 15.37
C CYS A 135 -6.70 -6.53 14.23
N TYR A 136 -7.81 -5.82 14.40
CA TYR A 136 -8.91 -5.73 13.42
C TYR A 136 -8.83 -4.46 12.55
N ALA A 137 -7.66 -3.85 12.44
CA ALA A 137 -7.46 -2.76 11.47
C ALA A 137 -7.62 -3.30 10.05
N ALA A 138 -8.42 -2.61 9.23
CA ALA A 138 -8.82 -3.08 7.91
C ALA A 138 -7.81 -2.68 6.82
N GLN A 139 -7.56 -3.57 5.88
CA GLN A 139 -6.92 -3.22 4.61
C GLN A 139 -7.83 -2.24 3.87
N SER A 140 -7.28 -1.10 3.41
CA SER A 140 -8.07 0.04 2.95
C SER A 140 -7.70 0.53 1.54
N SER A 141 -7.08 -0.33 0.74
CA SER A 141 -6.84 -0.03 -0.68
C SER A 141 -8.13 -0.17 -1.48
N ASP A 142 -8.49 0.87 -2.23
CA ASP A 142 -9.64 0.82 -3.12
C ASP A 142 -9.37 -0.01 -4.38
N THR A 143 -8.10 -0.17 -4.78
CA THR A 143 -7.74 -0.94 -5.99
C THR A 143 -7.59 -2.43 -5.74
N VAL A 144 -7.21 -2.85 -4.53
CA VAL A 144 -6.95 -4.27 -4.20
C VAL A 144 -8.14 -5.18 -4.45
N PRO A 145 -9.39 -4.85 -4.06
CA PRO A 145 -10.53 -5.71 -4.36
C PRO A 145 -10.71 -5.98 -5.86
N VAL A 146 -10.57 -4.92 -6.67
CA VAL A 146 -10.69 -5.04 -8.14
C VAL A 146 -9.54 -5.84 -8.72
N LEU A 147 -8.30 -5.54 -8.32
CA LEU A 147 -7.12 -6.26 -8.79
C LEU A 147 -7.16 -7.75 -8.40
N THR A 148 -7.69 -8.08 -7.22
CA THR A 148 -7.88 -9.46 -6.79
C THR A 148 -8.88 -10.20 -7.68
N LEU A 149 -10.00 -9.55 -8.02
CA LEU A 149 -10.99 -10.13 -8.96
C LEU A 149 -10.43 -10.30 -10.37
N LEU A 150 -9.48 -9.48 -10.76
CA LEU A 150 -8.77 -9.58 -12.04
C LEU A 150 -7.60 -10.60 -12.00
N ASN A 151 -7.45 -11.37 -10.92
CA ASN A 151 -6.36 -12.30 -10.69
C ASN A 151 -4.97 -11.66 -10.84
N ALA A 152 -4.82 -10.43 -10.38
CA ALA A 152 -3.54 -9.72 -10.46
C ALA A 152 -2.49 -10.33 -9.52
N GLU A 153 -1.25 -10.32 -9.97
CA GLU A 153 -0.07 -10.71 -9.21
C GLU A 153 0.77 -9.47 -8.87
N ALA A 154 1.35 -9.45 -7.69
CA ALA A 154 2.37 -8.49 -7.32
C ALA A 154 3.76 -9.09 -7.55
N GLU A 155 4.62 -8.33 -8.22
CA GLU A 155 6.02 -8.68 -8.42
C GLU A 155 6.88 -7.87 -7.44
N PHE A 156 7.57 -8.55 -6.55
CA PHE A 156 8.50 -7.98 -5.59
C PHE A 156 9.93 -8.24 -6.03
N ALA A 157 10.74 -7.19 -6.03
CA ALA A 157 12.17 -7.29 -6.31
C ALA A 157 12.98 -7.00 -5.05
N SER A 158 13.98 -7.83 -4.77
CA SER A 158 14.89 -7.68 -3.65
C SER A 158 16.30 -8.11 -4.06
N VAL A 159 17.25 -7.99 -3.14
CA VAL A 159 18.62 -8.51 -3.34
C VAL A 159 18.68 -10.03 -3.54
N ARG A 160 17.62 -10.76 -3.16
CA ARG A 160 17.49 -12.21 -3.35
C ARG A 160 16.89 -12.60 -4.71
N GLY A 161 16.46 -11.62 -5.50
CA GLY A 161 15.83 -11.84 -6.80
C GLY A 161 14.40 -11.31 -6.86
N VAL A 162 13.62 -11.86 -7.77
CA VAL A 162 12.23 -11.46 -8.03
C VAL A 162 11.28 -12.57 -7.58
N ARG A 163 10.22 -12.18 -6.88
CA ARG A 163 9.14 -13.06 -6.42
C ARG A 163 7.80 -12.53 -6.93
N ARG A 164 6.94 -13.42 -7.43
CA ARG A 164 5.55 -13.11 -7.77
C ARG A 164 4.60 -13.77 -6.78
N VAL A 165 3.55 -13.06 -6.44
CA VAL A 165 2.53 -13.52 -5.50
C VAL A 165 1.15 -13.03 -5.97
N ALA A 166 0.15 -13.88 -5.96
CA ALA A 166 -1.22 -13.48 -6.20
C ALA A 166 -1.68 -12.47 -5.14
N LEU A 167 -2.36 -11.40 -5.54
CA LEU A 167 -2.86 -10.41 -4.58
C LEU A 167 -3.81 -11.01 -3.55
N SER A 168 -4.56 -12.05 -3.91
CA SER A 168 -5.42 -12.81 -2.99
C SER A 168 -4.66 -13.50 -1.85
N GLU A 169 -3.37 -13.77 -2.03
CA GLU A 169 -2.51 -14.45 -1.05
C GLU A 169 -1.58 -13.49 -0.30
N LEU A 170 -1.49 -12.24 -0.77
CA LEU A 170 -0.56 -11.25 -0.25
C LEU A 170 -0.92 -10.77 1.16
N TYR A 171 -2.20 -10.78 1.51
CA TYR A 171 -2.68 -10.19 2.76
C TYR A 171 -2.98 -11.22 3.84
N ASP A 172 -2.85 -10.79 5.10
CA ASP A 172 -3.22 -11.56 6.28
C ASP A 172 -4.39 -10.87 7.01
N VAL A 173 -5.00 -11.60 7.93
CA VAL A 173 -6.17 -11.14 8.70
C VAL A 173 -5.80 -10.28 9.91
N ASP A 174 -4.56 -10.37 10.42
CA ASP A 174 -4.09 -9.54 11.55
C ASP A 174 -3.57 -8.19 11.03
N GLY A 175 -4.21 -7.11 11.43
CA GLY A 175 -3.84 -5.77 10.98
C GLY A 175 -2.43 -5.30 11.39
N ARG A 176 -1.69 -6.04 12.22
CA ARG A 176 -0.30 -5.79 12.57
C ARG A 176 0.66 -6.35 11.52
N THR A 177 0.36 -7.55 11.03
CA THR A 177 1.16 -8.33 10.08
C THR A 177 0.40 -8.52 8.77
N TRP A 178 -0.40 -7.55 8.41
CA TRP A 178 -1.41 -7.58 7.36
C TRP A 178 -0.90 -7.89 5.95
N ILE A 179 0.41 -7.77 5.69
CA ILE A 179 1.01 -8.01 4.39
C ILE A 179 2.18 -8.98 4.48
N LYS A 180 2.17 -9.98 3.62
CA LYS A 180 3.17 -11.06 3.56
C LYS A 180 4.31 -10.68 2.64
N LYS A 181 5.13 -9.74 3.08
CA LYS A 181 6.35 -9.34 2.36
C LYS A 181 7.54 -9.28 3.30
N GLU A 182 8.73 -9.43 2.73
CA GLU A 182 9.98 -9.21 3.44
C GLU A 182 10.31 -7.70 3.51
N ARG A 183 11.22 -7.34 4.41
CA ARG A 183 11.57 -5.94 4.62
C ARG A 183 12.23 -5.29 3.40
N ASP A 184 13.04 -6.04 2.67
CA ASP A 184 13.82 -5.59 1.51
C ASP A 184 13.09 -5.74 0.16
N GLU A 185 11.80 -6.06 0.21
CA GLU A 185 10.89 -6.10 -0.94
C GLU A 185 10.11 -4.81 -1.14
#